data_b9b42f90bba9d82075de92bebd3bcaa1
#
_entry.id   b9b42f90bba9d82075de92bebd3bcaa1
#
_cell.length_a   1.000
_cell.length_b   1.000
_cell.length_c   1.000
_cell.angle_alpha   90.00
_cell.angle_beta   90.00
_cell.angle_gamma   90.00
#
_symmetry.space_group_name_H-M   'P 1'
#
loop_
_entity.id
_entity.type
_entity.pdbx_description
1 polymer ?
#
loop_
_entity_poly.entity_id
_entity_poly.type
_entity_poly.pdbx_seq_one_letter_code
_entity_poly.pdbx_strand_id
1 'polypeptide(L)'
;MSIYSSFRDSIQQFVYKIINPGVRAAVKAGVTPNVVTTLGLIGNIAGAALLVYAAINAPTDYTMMGWAGVIVIISSIMDMVDGYMARTANMCTVFGAFYDSVLDRYCELVTLSGLAFYFMQTSHPWAAVVTFLSLIGSIMVSYVRARAEGLDAECKVGLMQRPE
;
A
#
# COMPACT_ATOMS: atom_id res chain seq x y z
N MET A 1 -10.13 27.45 -4.37
CA MET A 1 -9.43 26.25 -4.89
C MET A 1 -7.99 26.34 -4.43
N SER A 2 -7.53 25.44 -3.55
CA SER A 2 -6.20 25.52 -2.95
C SER A 2 -5.14 25.11 -3.97
N ILE A 3 -3.99 25.81 -4.01
CA ILE A 3 -2.79 25.47 -4.80
C ILE A 3 -2.39 23.99 -4.61
N TYR A 4 -2.67 23.47 -3.42
CA TYR A 4 -2.42 22.09 -3.06
C TYR A 4 -3.28 21.06 -3.85
N SER A 5 -4.54 21.35 -4.10
CA SER A 5 -5.41 20.48 -4.92
C SER A 5 -4.95 20.42 -6.37
N SER A 6 -4.57 21.57 -6.93
CA SER A 6 -4.13 21.68 -8.33
C SER A 6 -2.80 20.93 -8.58
N PHE A 7 -1.88 20.97 -7.61
CA PHE A 7 -0.60 20.25 -7.70
C PHE A 7 -0.79 18.72 -7.59
N ARG A 8 -1.63 18.27 -6.66
CA ARG A 8 -2.01 16.85 -6.51
C ARG A 8 -2.64 16.32 -7.78
N ASP A 9 -3.60 17.06 -8.34
CA ASP A 9 -4.34 16.64 -9.54
C ASP A 9 -3.40 16.56 -10.77
N SER A 10 -2.42 17.45 -10.87
CA SER A 10 -1.41 17.42 -11.94
C SER A 10 -0.50 16.19 -11.83
N ILE A 11 -0.01 15.86 -10.63
CA ILE A 11 0.80 14.65 -10.41
C ILE A 11 -0.03 13.40 -10.72
N GLN A 12 -1.25 13.34 -10.23
CA GLN A 12 -2.15 12.21 -10.45
C GLN A 12 -2.44 11.99 -11.94
N GLN A 13 -2.72 13.05 -12.68
CA GLN A 13 -2.91 12.97 -14.13
C GLN A 13 -1.65 12.51 -14.88
N PHE A 14 -0.47 13.00 -14.47
CA PHE A 14 0.79 12.57 -15.06
C PHE A 14 1.03 11.07 -14.85
N VAL A 15 0.83 10.59 -13.63
CA VAL A 15 0.98 9.17 -13.27
C VAL A 15 -0.03 8.32 -14.05
N TYR A 16 -1.28 8.74 -14.12
CA TYR A 16 -2.31 8.04 -14.89
C TYR A 16 -2.01 7.98 -16.38
N LYS A 17 -1.41 9.02 -16.94
CA LYS A 17 -0.99 9.03 -18.34
C LYS A 17 0.09 7.97 -18.64
N ILE A 18 1.01 7.75 -17.71
CA ILE A 18 2.06 6.72 -17.81
C ILE A 18 1.47 5.31 -17.65
N ILE A 19 0.56 5.12 -16.71
CA ILE A 19 0.00 3.81 -16.36
C ILE A 19 -1.07 3.36 -17.37
N ASN A 20 -1.80 4.29 -18.00
CA ASN A 20 -2.94 4.02 -18.88
C ASN A 20 -2.67 2.99 -19.99
N PRO A 21 -1.55 3.00 -20.74
CA PRO A 21 -1.30 1.99 -21.76
C PRO A 21 -1.19 0.58 -21.16
N GLY A 22 -0.55 0.43 -20.00
CA GLY A 22 -0.44 -0.83 -19.28
C GLY A 22 -1.80 -1.33 -18.79
N VAL A 23 -2.61 -0.44 -18.21
CA VAL A 23 -3.97 -0.76 -17.75
C VAL A 23 -4.87 -1.22 -18.91
N ARG A 24 -4.83 -0.53 -20.04
CA ARG A 24 -5.59 -0.94 -21.24
C ARG A 24 -5.17 -2.31 -21.77
N ALA A 25 -3.88 -2.60 -21.75
CA ALA A 25 -3.36 -3.91 -22.16
C ALA A 25 -3.81 -5.00 -21.19
N ALA A 26 -3.74 -4.77 -19.89
CA ALA A 26 -4.19 -5.69 -18.85
C ALA A 26 -5.71 -6.00 -18.96
N VAL A 27 -6.54 -4.94 -19.13
CA VAL A 27 -7.98 -5.11 -19.33
C VAL A 27 -8.29 -5.91 -20.59
N LYS A 28 -7.59 -5.66 -21.70
CA LYS A 28 -7.75 -6.46 -22.94
C LYS A 28 -7.34 -7.91 -22.76
N ALA A 29 -6.38 -8.19 -21.88
CA ALA A 29 -5.95 -9.54 -21.53
C ALA A 29 -6.90 -10.24 -20.52
N GLY A 30 -8.00 -9.58 -20.10
CA GLY A 30 -8.97 -10.14 -19.15
C GLY A 30 -8.52 -10.06 -17.69
N VAL A 31 -7.48 -9.29 -17.37
CA VAL A 31 -7.02 -9.08 -15.99
C VAL A 31 -8.04 -8.23 -15.25
N THR A 32 -8.43 -8.65 -14.05
CA THR A 32 -9.36 -7.90 -13.19
C THR A 32 -8.61 -7.07 -12.15
N PRO A 33 -9.19 -5.99 -11.61
CA PRO A 33 -8.58 -5.22 -10.53
C PRO A 33 -8.16 -6.10 -9.35
N ASN A 34 -8.99 -7.03 -8.91
CA ASN A 34 -8.69 -7.92 -7.79
C ASN A 34 -7.42 -8.78 -8.00
N VAL A 35 -7.12 -9.15 -9.25
CA VAL A 35 -5.86 -9.86 -9.57
C VAL A 35 -4.67 -8.94 -9.34
N VAL A 36 -4.77 -7.67 -9.73
CA VAL A 36 -3.70 -6.68 -9.53
C VAL A 36 -3.47 -6.41 -8.04
N THR A 37 -4.55 -6.24 -7.26
CA THR A 37 -4.47 -6.11 -5.78
C THR A 37 -3.78 -7.33 -5.15
N THR A 38 -4.15 -8.55 -5.59
CA THR A 38 -3.50 -9.78 -5.09
C THR A 38 -2.02 -9.84 -5.43
N LEU A 39 -1.62 -9.43 -6.64
CA LEU A 39 -0.22 -9.36 -7.04
C LEU A 39 0.54 -8.31 -6.22
N GLY A 40 -0.08 -7.20 -5.88
CA GLY A 40 0.45 -6.21 -4.95
C GLY A 40 0.77 -6.81 -3.57
N LEU A 41 -0.16 -7.59 -3.01
CA LEU A 41 0.08 -8.30 -1.74
C LEU A 41 1.22 -9.30 -1.84
N ILE A 42 1.27 -10.11 -2.91
CA ILE A 42 2.36 -11.08 -3.14
C ILE A 42 3.72 -10.35 -3.19
N GLY A 43 3.79 -9.21 -3.87
CA GLY A 43 4.99 -8.40 -3.91
C GLY A 43 5.38 -7.83 -2.54
N ASN A 44 4.43 -7.36 -1.73
CA ASN A 44 4.70 -6.91 -0.36
C ASN A 44 5.21 -8.07 0.53
N ILE A 45 4.63 -9.27 0.38
CA ILE A 45 5.12 -10.48 1.08
C ILE A 45 6.56 -10.80 0.65
N ALA A 46 6.87 -10.73 -0.65
CA ALA A 46 8.23 -10.96 -1.15
C ALA A 46 9.22 -9.92 -0.63
N GLY A 47 8.84 -8.64 -0.60
CA GLY A 47 9.64 -7.56 -0.03
C GLY A 47 9.91 -7.77 1.47
N ALA A 48 8.89 -8.11 2.24
CA ALA A 48 9.03 -8.41 3.67
C ALA A 48 9.90 -9.67 3.92
N ALA A 49 9.72 -10.71 3.12
CA ALA A 49 10.56 -11.91 3.20
C ALA A 49 12.04 -11.60 2.90
N LEU A 50 12.30 -10.72 1.93
CA LEU A 50 13.66 -10.27 1.63
C LEU A 50 14.26 -9.45 2.78
N LEU A 51 13.46 -8.60 3.48
CA LEU A 51 13.90 -7.89 4.68
C LEU A 51 14.29 -8.88 5.81
N VAL A 52 13.46 -9.88 6.03
CA VAL A 52 13.74 -10.93 7.04
C VAL A 52 15.00 -11.72 6.66
N TYR A 53 15.14 -12.10 5.39
CA TYR A 53 16.32 -12.81 4.90
C TYR A 53 17.59 -11.96 5.07
N ALA A 54 17.54 -10.68 4.69
CA ALA A 54 18.64 -9.74 4.84
C ALA A 54 19.05 -9.58 6.31
N ALA A 55 18.08 -9.45 7.21
CA ALA A 55 18.33 -9.32 8.64
C ALA A 55 19.08 -10.51 9.25
N ILE A 56 18.81 -11.71 8.76
CA ILE A 56 19.42 -12.95 9.29
C ILE A 56 20.78 -13.23 8.64
N ASN A 57 20.91 -13.06 7.31
CA ASN A 57 22.05 -13.55 6.54
C ASN A 57 23.05 -12.44 6.15
N ALA A 58 22.61 -11.19 6.11
CA ALA A 58 23.44 -10.06 5.67
C ALA A 58 23.10 -8.77 6.43
N PRO A 59 23.16 -8.74 7.77
CA PRO A 59 22.70 -7.62 8.59
C PRO A 59 23.46 -6.31 8.35
N THR A 60 24.65 -6.36 7.78
CA THR A 60 25.50 -5.20 7.45
C THR A 60 25.44 -4.79 5.98
N ASP A 61 24.81 -5.58 5.13
CA ASP A 61 24.65 -5.28 3.71
C ASP A 61 23.29 -4.64 3.42
N TYR A 62 23.30 -3.32 3.26
CA TYR A 62 22.10 -2.55 2.96
C TYR A 62 21.57 -2.75 1.52
N THR A 63 22.27 -3.44 0.65
CA THR A 63 21.87 -3.69 -0.75
C THR A 63 20.58 -4.47 -0.80
N MET A 64 20.45 -5.53 0.01
CA MET A 64 19.22 -6.34 0.07
C MET A 64 18.04 -5.56 0.65
N MET A 65 18.29 -4.72 1.66
CA MET A 65 17.27 -3.80 2.19
C MET A 65 16.79 -2.82 1.10
N GLY A 66 17.71 -2.29 0.29
CA GLY A 66 17.38 -1.43 -0.85
C GLY A 66 16.47 -2.15 -1.87
N TRP A 67 16.81 -3.38 -2.25
CA TRP A 67 15.98 -4.19 -3.14
C TRP A 67 14.60 -4.51 -2.56
N ALA A 68 14.52 -4.82 -1.26
CA ALA A 68 13.24 -4.99 -0.59
C ALA A 68 12.37 -3.72 -0.68
N GLY A 69 12.97 -2.55 -0.45
CA GLY A 69 12.30 -1.26 -0.62
C GLY A 69 11.79 -1.05 -2.04
N VAL A 70 12.57 -1.37 -3.06
CA VAL A 70 12.16 -1.29 -4.47
C VAL A 70 10.95 -2.19 -4.74
N ILE A 71 10.97 -3.44 -4.25
CA ILE A 71 9.86 -4.37 -4.41
C ILE A 71 8.59 -3.81 -3.76
N VAL A 72 8.68 -3.30 -2.53
CA VAL A 72 7.54 -2.71 -1.81
C VAL A 72 6.99 -1.48 -2.56
N ILE A 73 7.84 -0.60 -3.09
CA ILE A 73 7.41 0.56 -3.87
C ILE A 73 6.66 0.12 -5.13
N ILE A 74 7.18 -0.86 -5.87
CA ILE A 74 6.51 -1.39 -7.07
C ILE A 74 5.15 -1.99 -6.69
N SER A 75 5.08 -2.72 -5.58
CA SER A 75 3.83 -3.32 -5.09
C SER A 75 2.80 -2.26 -4.69
N SER A 76 3.24 -1.16 -4.07
CA SER A 76 2.37 -0.02 -3.74
C SER A 76 1.84 0.72 -4.98
N ILE A 77 2.62 0.71 -6.08
CA ILE A 77 2.13 1.24 -7.37
C ILE A 77 1.01 0.36 -7.93
N MET A 78 1.08 -0.96 -7.75
CA MET A 78 0.03 -1.88 -8.20
C MET A 78 -1.32 -1.60 -7.52
N ASP A 79 -1.32 -1.25 -6.25
CA ASP A 79 -2.48 -0.79 -5.50
C ASP A 79 -3.15 0.46 -6.13
N MET A 80 -2.36 1.41 -6.57
CA MET A 80 -2.89 2.57 -7.29
C MET A 80 -3.43 2.19 -8.69
N VAL A 81 -2.82 1.19 -9.33
CA VAL A 81 -3.22 0.71 -10.67
C VAL A 81 -4.56 0.01 -10.64
N ASP A 82 -4.84 -0.85 -9.65
CA ASP A 82 -6.12 -1.59 -9.56
C ASP A 82 -7.30 -0.65 -9.33
N GLY A 83 -7.17 0.35 -8.45
CA GLY A 83 -8.18 1.38 -8.24
C GLY A 83 -8.41 2.25 -9.50
N TYR A 84 -7.34 2.59 -10.25
CA TYR A 84 -7.48 3.27 -11.53
C TYR A 84 -8.17 2.40 -12.58
N MET A 85 -7.78 1.12 -12.65
CA MET A 85 -8.37 0.13 -13.56
C MET A 85 -9.86 -0.07 -13.26
N ALA A 86 -10.25 -0.25 -11.98
CA ALA A 86 -11.64 -0.42 -11.58
C ALA A 86 -12.52 0.75 -12.05
N ARG A 87 -12.03 1.99 -11.88
CA ARG A 87 -12.77 3.20 -12.29
C ARG A 87 -12.85 3.37 -13.80
N THR A 88 -11.74 3.16 -14.52
CA THR A 88 -11.67 3.44 -15.97
C THR A 88 -12.30 2.36 -16.83
N ALA A 89 -12.32 1.09 -16.37
CA ALA A 89 -12.92 -0.03 -17.06
C ALA A 89 -14.37 -0.32 -16.61
N ASN A 90 -14.97 0.51 -15.73
CA ASN A 90 -16.28 0.27 -15.12
C ASN A 90 -16.40 -1.10 -14.42
N MET A 91 -15.32 -1.53 -13.74
CA MET A 91 -15.25 -2.77 -12.98
C MET A 91 -15.40 -2.56 -11.47
N CYS A 92 -15.90 -1.40 -11.04
CA CYS A 92 -16.14 -1.11 -9.61
C CYS A 92 -17.24 -2.02 -9.07
N THR A 93 -16.94 -2.75 -7.99
CA THR A 93 -17.91 -3.58 -7.27
C THR A 93 -17.75 -3.36 -5.77
N VAL A 94 -18.84 -3.58 -5.00
CA VAL A 94 -18.79 -3.51 -3.53
C VAL A 94 -17.81 -4.54 -2.97
N PHE A 95 -17.80 -5.75 -3.54
CA PHE A 95 -16.82 -6.78 -3.15
C PHE A 95 -15.39 -6.36 -3.48
N GLY A 96 -15.15 -5.76 -4.65
CA GLY A 96 -13.82 -5.26 -5.04
C GLY A 96 -13.29 -4.22 -4.07
N ALA A 97 -14.11 -3.25 -3.69
CA ALA A 97 -13.73 -2.21 -2.71
C ALA A 97 -13.45 -2.79 -1.32
N PHE A 98 -14.25 -3.78 -0.88
CA PHE A 98 -14.00 -4.51 0.37
C PHE A 98 -12.69 -5.30 0.30
N TYR A 99 -12.48 -6.06 -0.79
CA TYR A 99 -11.30 -6.88 -1.03
C TYR A 99 -10.01 -6.06 -1.01
N ASP A 100 -9.99 -4.96 -1.76
CA ASP A 100 -8.92 -3.97 -1.81
C ASP A 100 -8.59 -3.44 -0.40
N SER A 101 -9.59 -2.93 0.31
CA SER A 101 -9.42 -2.41 1.67
C SER A 101 -8.85 -3.44 2.65
N VAL A 102 -9.20 -4.71 2.53
CA VAL A 102 -8.67 -5.79 3.37
C VAL A 102 -7.22 -6.10 3.01
N LEU A 103 -6.91 -6.24 1.71
CA LEU A 103 -5.55 -6.56 1.26
C LEU A 103 -4.56 -5.44 1.56
N ASP A 104 -4.98 -4.18 1.48
CA ASP A 104 -4.23 -3.02 1.95
C ASP A 104 -3.72 -3.20 3.38
N ARG A 105 -4.59 -3.64 4.29
CA ARG A 105 -4.22 -3.88 5.69
C ARG A 105 -3.21 -5.02 5.81
N TYR A 106 -3.36 -6.07 5.01
CA TYR A 106 -2.37 -7.15 4.97
C TYR A 106 -1.02 -6.67 4.41
N CYS A 107 -1.01 -5.83 3.38
CA CYS A 107 0.21 -5.21 2.85
C CYS A 107 0.95 -4.40 3.92
N GLU A 108 0.24 -3.53 4.65
CA GLU A 108 0.80 -2.75 5.75
C GLU A 108 1.34 -3.66 6.87
N LEU A 109 0.55 -4.64 7.32
CA LEU A 109 0.93 -5.61 8.36
C LEU A 109 2.22 -6.34 8.00
N VAL A 110 2.28 -6.92 6.81
CA VAL A 110 3.39 -7.75 6.38
C VAL A 110 4.66 -6.91 6.21
N THR A 111 4.53 -5.75 5.53
CA THR A 111 5.69 -4.88 5.24
C THR A 111 6.27 -4.28 6.51
N LEU A 112 5.44 -3.70 7.38
CA LEU A 112 5.93 -3.10 8.63
C LEU A 112 6.41 -4.14 9.63
N SER A 113 5.83 -5.35 9.66
CA SER A 113 6.34 -6.44 10.48
C SER A 113 7.71 -6.91 10.01
N GLY A 114 7.92 -7.07 8.71
CA GLY A 114 9.23 -7.40 8.13
C GLY A 114 10.29 -6.33 8.43
N LEU A 115 9.91 -5.05 8.33
CA LEU A 115 10.79 -3.93 8.65
C LEU A 115 11.13 -3.85 10.15
N ALA A 116 10.15 -4.05 11.03
CA ALA A 116 10.38 -4.10 12.48
C ALA A 116 11.33 -5.25 12.86
N PHE A 117 11.14 -6.43 12.26
CA PHE A 117 12.03 -7.57 12.44
C PHE A 117 13.47 -7.24 11.98
N TYR A 118 13.60 -6.60 10.80
CA TYR A 118 14.92 -6.17 10.30
C TYR A 118 15.63 -5.26 11.30
N PHE A 119 14.95 -4.24 11.82
CA PHE A 119 15.55 -3.31 12.78
C PHE A 119 15.89 -3.96 14.12
N MET A 120 15.10 -4.94 14.58
CA MET A 120 15.42 -5.70 15.79
C MET A 120 16.72 -6.49 15.63
N GLN A 121 16.90 -7.16 14.49
CA GLN A 121 18.09 -7.99 14.23
C GLN A 121 19.34 -7.18 13.94
N THR A 122 19.19 -5.99 13.37
CA THR A 122 20.32 -5.10 13.02
C THR A 122 20.71 -4.12 14.14
N SER A 123 20.30 -4.40 15.39
CA SER A 123 20.64 -3.60 16.57
C SER A 123 20.13 -2.16 16.55
N HIS A 124 18.97 -1.93 15.91
CA HIS A 124 18.27 -0.64 15.90
C HIS A 124 16.93 -0.71 16.67
N PRO A 125 16.93 -0.99 18.00
CA PRO A 125 15.71 -1.29 18.74
C PRO A 125 14.70 -0.14 18.75
N TRP A 126 15.17 1.11 18.77
CA TRP A 126 14.27 2.26 18.71
C TRP A 126 13.54 2.37 17.36
N ALA A 127 14.22 2.08 16.25
CA ALA A 127 13.58 2.03 14.94
C ALA A 127 12.53 0.92 14.87
N ALA A 128 12.81 -0.24 15.46
CA ALA A 128 11.85 -1.32 15.56
C ALA A 128 10.60 -0.91 16.36
N VAL A 129 10.77 -0.26 17.52
CA VAL A 129 9.66 0.24 18.34
C VAL A 129 8.82 1.25 17.57
N VAL A 130 9.45 2.24 16.92
CA VAL A 130 8.74 3.25 16.13
C VAL A 130 7.96 2.61 14.98
N THR A 131 8.56 1.62 14.28
CA THR A 131 7.88 0.88 13.21
C THR A 131 6.67 0.12 13.74
N PHE A 132 6.80 -0.50 14.91
CA PHE A 132 5.68 -1.22 15.53
C PHE A 132 4.56 -0.28 15.98
N LEU A 133 4.89 0.87 16.55
CA LEU A 133 3.90 1.90 16.89
C LEU A 133 3.21 2.46 15.65
N SER A 134 3.95 2.64 14.56
CA SER A 134 3.39 3.07 13.26
C SER A 134 2.40 2.04 12.72
N LEU A 135 2.71 0.74 12.84
CA LEU A 135 1.82 -0.35 12.47
C LEU A 135 0.51 -0.31 13.27
N ILE A 136 0.60 -0.18 14.60
CA ILE A 136 -0.59 -0.06 15.47
C ILE A 136 -1.41 1.16 15.07
N GLY A 137 -0.77 2.31 14.89
CA GLY A 137 -1.45 3.56 14.50
C GLY A 137 -2.18 3.44 13.17
N SER A 138 -1.54 2.87 12.16
CA SER A 138 -2.14 2.71 10.83
C SER A 138 -3.38 1.81 10.84
N ILE A 139 -3.31 0.67 11.56
CA ILE A 139 -4.44 -0.24 11.70
C ILE A 139 -5.58 0.43 12.48
N MET A 140 -5.25 1.11 13.58
CA MET A 140 -6.26 1.76 14.42
C MET A 140 -6.99 2.88 13.70
N VAL A 141 -6.30 3.70 12.90
CA VAL A 141 -6.94 4.74 12.07
C VAL A 141 -7.95 4.12 11.11
N SER A 142 -7.56 3.04 10.44
CA SER A 142 -8.46 2.34 9.49
C SER A 142 -9.63 1.65 10.19
N TYR A 143 -9.38 1.03 11.35
CA TYR A 143 -10.42 0.40 12.15
C TYR A 143 -11.45 1.41 12.68
N VAL A 144 -10.97 2.52 13.25
CA VAL A 144 -11.86 3.58 13.79
C VAL A 144 -12.72 4.16 12.68
N ARG A 145 -12.15 4.40 11.49
CA ARG A 145 -12.92 4.88 10.34
C ARG A 145 -14.00 3.88 9.94
N ALA A 146 -13.64 2.63 9.71
CA ALA A 146 -14.59 1.59 9.33
C ALA A 146 -15.67 1.38 10.40
N ARG A 147 -15.31 1.49 11.69
CA ARG A 147 -16.26 1.38 12.79
C ARG A 147 -17.22 2.56 12.84
N ALA A 148 -16.74 3.77 12.61
CA ALA A 148 -17.57 4.97 12.56
C ALA A 148 -18.57 4.89 11.39
N GLU A 149 -18.11 4.52 10.19
CA GLU A 149 -18.95 4.30 9.01
C GLU A 149 -20.02 3.23 9.27
N GLY A 150 -19.67 2.13 9.93
CA GLY A 150 -20.61 1.07 10.33
C GLY A 150 -21.58 1.44 11.47
N LEU A 151 -21.42 2.62 12.06
CA LEU A 151 -22.34 3.21 13.05
C LEU A 151 -23.06 4.44 12.52
N ASP A 152 -23.01 4.69 11.20
CA ASP A 152 -23.54 5.88 10.53
C ASP A 152 -23.03 7.21 11.13
N ALA A 153 -21.82 7.20 11.71
CA ALA A 153 -21.15 8.36 12.26
C ALA A 153 -20.18 8.97 11.25
N GLU A 154 -20.32 10.27 10.99
CA GLU A 154 -19.37 10.98 10.12
C GLU A 154 -18.00 11.09 10.83
N CYS A 155 -16.98 10.43 10.27
CA CYS A 155 -15.60 10.45 10.77
C CYS A 155 -14.63 11.16 9.79
N LYS A 156 -15.09 12.27 9.19
CA LYS A 156 -14.25 13.10 8.31
C LYS A 156 -13.59 14.24 9.09
N VAL A 157 -12.93 13.92 10.21
CA VAL A 157 -12.28 14.91 11.09
C VAL A 157 -10.78 14.64 11.10
N GLY A 158 -9.97 15.64 10.80
CA GLY A 158 -8.52 15.59 10.95
C GLY A 158 -7.76 16.30 9.83
N LEU A 159 -6.50 16.66 10.14
CA LEU A 159 -5.59 17.35 9.23
C LEU A 159 -5.04 16.46 8.09
N MET A 160 -5.02 15.14 8.30
CA MET A 160 -4.59 14.14 7.31
C MET A 160 -5.78 13.23 6.94
N GLN A 161 -6.55 13.66 5.97
CA GLN A 161 -7.55 12.80 5.34
C GLN A 161 -6.87 11.98 4.23
N ARG A 162 -7.12 10.66 4.19
CA ARG A 162 -6.73 9.87 3.02
C ARG A 162 -7.44 10.45 1.79
N PRO A 163 -6.73 10.73 0.69
CA PRO A 163 -7.36 11.07 -0.56
C PRO A 163 -8.18 9.86 -1.05
N GLU A 164 -9.45 10.07 -1.26
CA GLU A 164 -10.32 9.11 -1.94
C GLU A 164 -10.02 9.08 -3.44
#